data_44c2cebd549ae4feeb3844cda4c18581
#
_entry.id   44c2cebd549ae4feeb3844cda4c18581
#
_cell.length_a   1.000
_cell.length_b   1.000
_cell.length_c   1.000
_cell.angle_alpha   90.00
_cell.angle_beta   90.00
_cell.angle_gamma   90.00
#
_symmetry.space_group_name_H-M   'P 1'
#
loop_
_entity.id
_entity.type
_entity.pdbx_description
1 polymer ?
#
loop_
_entity_poly.entity_id
_entity_poly.type
_entity_poly.pdbx_seq_one_letter_code
_entity_poly.pdbx_strand_id
1 'polypeptide(L)'
;MSQIKVGKKGQAFVIDGRGRLIAHPDISLVLRNTDMFKLDYIKAASASAEGPVREGVEIVNDIQGREVLTAHAPILPLRWLMFVELPIDEAYAPLYVSIQRSAWLLAGGLTLALLAALFLARKMIIPIQQLRAGAAQIGSGNLEERIAIKTGDELETLADQF
;
A
#
# COMPACT_ATOMS: atom_id res chain seq x y z
N MET A 1 29.77 -6.99 20.64
CA MET A 1 29.50 -5.66 20.09
C MET A 1 28.07 -5.63 19.58
N SER A 2 27.20 -4.79 20.17
CA SER A 2 25.81 -4.64 19.72
C SER A 2 25.80 -4.03 18.32
N GLN A 3 25.39 -4.80 17.33
CA GLN A 3 25.06 -4.22 16.01
C GLN A 3 23.75 -3.43 16.17
N ILE A 4 23.82 -2.14 15.94
CA ILE A 4 22.63 -1.31 15.83
C ILE A 4 21.98 -1.69 14.48
N LYS A 5 20.95 -2.54 14.52
CA LYS A 5 20.16 -2.90 13.35
C LYS A 5 19.03 -1.91 13.20
N VAL A 6 18.97 -1.24 12.08
CA VAL A 6 17.86 -0.39 11.69
C VAL A 6 16.97 -1.20 10.73
N GLY A 7 15.87 -1.75 11.23
CA GLY A 7 15.04 -2.69 10.47
C GLY A 7 15.76 -4.03 10.20
N LYS A 8 15.47 -4.66 9.07
CA LYS A 8 16.06 -5.94 8.64
C LYS A 8 17.30 -5.76 7.76
N LYS A 9 17.29 -4.76 6.88
CA LYS A 9 18.33 -4.47 5.87
C LYS A 9 18.94 -3.09 6.03
N GLY A 10 18.38 -2.25 6.91
CA GLY A 10 18.92 -0.93 7.19
C GLY A 10 20.25 -1.00 7.91
N GLN A 11 21.05 0.03 7.73
CA GLN A 11 22.39 0.13 8.28
C GLN A 11 22.63 1.51 8.91
N ALA A 12 23.49 1.54 9.92
CA ALA A 12 23.97 2.78 10.51
C ALA A 12 25.48 2.78 10.44
N PHE A 13 26.06 3.92 10.08
CA PHE A 13 27.49 4.09 10.01
C PHE A 13 27.92 5.49 10.47
N VAL A 14 29.19 5.63 10.79
CA VAL A 14 29.77 6.87 11.29
C VAL A 14 30.98 7.22 10.45
N ILE A 15 31.08 8.50 10.06
CA ILE A 15 32.22 9.05 9.37
C ILE A 15 32.88 10.17 10.18
N ASP A 16 34.17 10.41 9.95
CA ASP A 16 34.87 11.57 10.48
C ASP A 16 34.65 12.83 9.60
N GLY A 17 35.14 13.98 10.07
CA GLY A 17 35.05 15.23 9.32
C GLY A 17 35.82 15.26 7.99
N ARG A 18 36.57 14.19 7.66
CA ARG A 18 37.25 14.00 6.38
C ARG A 18 36.59 12.99 5.46
N GLY A 19 35.39 12.50 5.84
CA GLY A 19 34.65 11.51 5.07
C GLY A 19 35.14 10.07 5.20
N ARG A 20 36.05 9.78 6.15
CA ARG A 20 36.53 8.42 6.38
C ARG A 20 35.56 7.65 7.27
N LEU A 21 35.31 6.41 6.90
CA LEU A 21 34.43 5.51 7.62
C LEU A 21 35.05 5.07 8.94
N ILE A 22 34.43 5.45 10.06
CA ILE A 22 34.88 5.12 11.42
C ILE A 22 34.23 3.86 11.94
N ALA A 23 32.91 3.69 11.67
CA ALA A 23 32.15 2.54 12.08
C ALA A 23 31.11 2.19 10.99
N HIS A 24 31.01 0.90 10.68
CA HIS A 24 30.06 0.36 9.70
C HIS A 24 29.74 -1.09 10.07
N PRO A 25 28.51 -1.61 9.78
CA PRO A 25 28.18 -3.03 9.98
C PRO A 25 29.12 -3.98 9.23
N ASP A 26 29.51 -3.61 8.01
CA ASP A 26 30.55 -4.32 7.26
C ASP A 26 31.93 -3.72 7.61
N ILE A 27 32.65 -4.44 8.47
CA ILE A 27 33.97 -4.01 8.93
C ILE A 27 35.01 -3.98 7.80
N SER A 28 34.78 -4.69 6.69
CA SER A 28 35.71 -4.71 5.56
C SER A 28 35.83 -3.32 4.89
N LEU A 29 34.71 -2.56 4.87
CA LEU A 29 34.67 -1.20 4.33
C LEU A 29 35.48 -0.24 5.22
N VAL A 30 35.43 -0.42 6.53
CA VAL A 30 36.26 0.37 7.50
C VAL A 30 37.73 0.06 7.31
N LEU A 31 38.09 -1.22 7.20
CA LEU A 31 39.50 -1.65 7.04
C LEU A 31 40.10 -1.21 5.70
N ARG A 32 39.28 -1.10 4.66
CA ARG A 32 39.70 -0.58 3.34
C ARG A 32 39.86 0.94 3.33
N ASN A 33 39.60 1.62 4.43
CA ASN A 33 39.60 3.07 4.54
C ASN A 33 38.74 3.73 3.43
N THR A 34 37.53 3.22 3.24
CA THR A 34 36.62 3.66 2.16
C THR A 34 36.32 5.14 2.33
N ASP A 35 36.57 5.92 1.28
CA ASP A 35 36.25 7.34 1.22
C ASP A 35 34.76 7.51 0.85
N MET A 36 33.99 7.99 1.82
CA MET A 36 32.56 8.22 1.67
C MET A 36 32.22 9.56 1.00
N PHE A 37 33.21 10.46 0.84
CA PHE A 37 33.01 11.71 0.10
C PHE A 37 32.80 11.53 -1.41
N LYS A 38 32.89 10.32 -1.91
CA LYS A 38 32.45 9.99 -3.28
C LYS A 38 30.92 10.14 -3.46
N LEU A 39 30.18 10.11 -2.37
CA LEU A 39 28.72 10.24 -2.35
C LEU A 39 28.35 11.70 -2.09
N ASP A 40 27.57 12.28 -3.00
CA ASP A 40 27.25 13.72 -2.97
C ASP A 40 26.43 14.12 -1.75
N TYR A 41 25.53 13.26 -1.26
CA TYR A 41 24.73 13.52 -0.07
C TYR A 41 25.59 13.58 1.20
N ILE A 42 26.68 12.83 1.26
CA ILE A 42 27.62 12.87 2.39
C ILE A 42 28.43 14.17 2.37
N LYS A 43 28.85 14.66 1.18
CA LYS A 43 29.47 15.98 1.05
C LYS A 43 28.52 17.09 1.48
N ALA A 44 27.27 17.02 1.04
CA ALA A 44 26.25 18.01 1.39
C ALA A 44 25.96 18.02 2.90
N ALA A 45 25.85 16.85 3.53
CA ALA A 45 25.67 16.70 4.97
C ALA A 45 26.87 17.26 5.76
N SER A 46 28.11 17.00 5.33
CA SER A 46 29.29 17.48 5.99
C SER A 46 29.47 19.01 5.88
N ALA A 47 29.07 19.60 4.76
CA ALA A 47 29.06 21.05 4.58
C ALA A 47 27.97 21.74 5.44
N SER A 48 26.90 21.05 5.74
CA SER A 48 25.78 21.54 6.58
C SER A 48 25.99 21.28 8.07
N ALA A 49 27.04 20.54 8.47
CA ALA A 49 27.29 20.15 9.86
C ALA A 49 27.59 21.33 10.80
N GLU A 50 27.93 22.50 10.28
CA GLU A 50 28.12 23.76 11.03
C GLU A 50 26.87 24.63 11.16
N GLY A 51 25.76 24.22 10.50
CA GLY A 51 24.47 24.90 10.53
C GLY A 51 23.43 24.24 11.45
N PRO A 52 22.22 24.77 11.52
CA PRO A 52 21.13 24.11 12.24
C PRO A 52 20.90 22.72 11.66
N VAL A 53 20.82 21.73 12.56
CA VAL A 53 20.54 20.32 12.19
C VAL A 53 19.30 20.29 11.29
N ARG A 54 19.49 20.06 10.01
CA ARG A 54 18.36 19.80 9.12
C ARG A 54 17.96 18.34 9.34
N GLU A 55 16.92 18.15 10.13
CA GLU A 55 16.24 16.88 10.22
C GLU A 55 15.52 16.65 8.87
N GLY A 56 16.21 16.08 7.92
CA GLY A 56 15.68 15.74 6.61
C GLY A 56 15.94 14.26 6.34
N VAL A 57 14.90 13.55 5.90
CA VAL A 57 15.08 12.23 5.32
C VAL A 57 15.15 12.43 3.81
N GLU A 58 16.24 12.02 3.19
CA GLU A 58 16.46 12.17 1.75
C GLU A 58 16.54 10.78 1.09
N ILE A 59 16.07 10.69 -0.15
CA ILE A 59 16.24 9.50 -0.98
C ILE A 59 17.56 9.69 -1.75
N VAL A 60 18.50 8.78 -1.53
CA VAL A 60 19.82 8.82 -2.15
C VAL A 60 20.26 7.42 -2.58
N ASN A 61 21.31 7.36 -3.39
CA ASN A 61 21.95 6.09 -3.73
C ASN A 61 23.08 5.79 -2.75
N ASP A 62 23.05 4.59 -2.16
CA ASP A 62 24.12 4.09 -1.29
C ASP A 62 25.40 3.75 -2.10
N ILE A 63 26.46 3.30 -1.40
CA ILE A 63 27.73 2.88 -2.02
C ILE A 63 27.57 1.68 -2.98
N GLN A 64 26.43 0.97 -2.93
CA GLN A 64 26.11 -0.18 -3.78
C GLN A 64 25.17 0.22 -4.93
N GLY A 65 24.80 1.51 -5.04
CA GLY A 65 23.90 2.03 -6.05
C GLY A 65 22.41 1.73 -5.79
N ARG A 66 22.04 1.34 -4.56
CA ARG A 66 20.65 1.10 -4.17
C ARG A 66 20.03 2.38 -3.65
N GLU A 67 18.78 2.61 -3.97
CA GLU A 67 18.02 3.71 -3.39
C GLU A 67 17.71 3.45 -1.91
N VAL A 68 18.13 4.37 -1.07
CA VAL A 68 17.93 4.31 0.38
C VAL A 68 17.37 5.62 0.90
N LEU A 69 16.56 5.52 1.94
CA LEU A 69 16.22 6.66 2.80
C LEU A 69 17.38 6.87 3.74
N THR A 70 17.98 8.07 3.72
CA THR A 70 19.08 8.44 4.62
C THR A 70 18.66 9.57 5.55
N ALA A 71 19.10 9.47 6.78
CA ALA A 71 19.06 10.55 7.77
C ALA A 71 20.42 10.66 8.41
N HIS A 72 20.82 11.86 8.80
CA HIS A 72 22.11 12.09 9.43
C HIS A 72 22.01 12.99 10.65
N ALA A 73 22.94 12.80 11.59
CA ALA A 73 23.05 13.62 12.77
C ALA A 73 24.54 13.87 13.13
N PRO A 74 24.92 15.08 13.55
CA PRO A 74 26.27 15.36 14.00
C PRO A 74 26.51 14.82 15.42
N ILE A 75 27.72 14.28 15.66
CA ILE A 75 28.18 13.85 16.97
C ILE A 75 29.20 14.86 17.47
N LEU A 76 28.76 15.79 18.31
CA LEU A 76 29.60 16.78 18.94
C LEU A 76 30.25 16.20 20.24
N PRO A 77 31.50 16.56 20.56
CA PRO A 77 32.41 17.53 19.93
C PRO A 77 33.34 16.94 18.86
N LEU A 78 33.19 15.66 18.51
CA LEU A 78 34.14 14.93 17.65
C LEU A 78 34.10 15.34 16.17
N ARG A 79 33.15 16.17 15.75
CA ARG A 79 32.85 16.51 14.35
C ARG A 79 32.62 15.26 13.48
N TRP A 80 32.04 14.22 14.08
CA TRP A 80 31.65 13.03 13.37
C TRP A 80 30.20 13.16 12.90
N LEU A 81 29.84 12.47 11.83
CA LEU A 81 28.50 12.37 11.32
C LEU A 81 28.04 10.92 11.39
N MET A 82 26.91 10.70 12.01
CA MET A 82 26.22 9.43 12.00
C MET A 82 25.17 9.45 10.90
N PHE A 83 25.18 8.44 10.06
CA PHE A 83 24.16 8.20 9.04
C PHE A 83 23.36 6.96 9.38
N VAL A 84 22.08 7.02 9.07
CA VAL A 84 21.17 5.88 9.15
C VAL A 84 20.52 5.74 7.78
N GLU A 85 20.68 4.59 7.18
CA GLU A 85 20.16 4.27 5.85
C GLU A 85 19.17 3.11 5.94
N LEU A 86 18.05 3.25 5.26
CA LEU A 86 17.02 2.23 5.14
C LEU A 86 16.67 2.03 3.66
N PRO A 87 16.85 0.83 3.09
CA PRO A 87 16.44 0.55 1.72
C PRO A 87 14.96 0.86 1.49
N ILE A 88 14.66 1.48 0.35
CA ILE A 88 13.30 1.91 0.01
C ILE A 88 12.32 0.74 0.01
N ASP A 89 12.73 -0.41 -0.51
CA ASP A 89 11.88 -1.62 -0.52
C ASP A 89 11.43 -2.01 0.89
N GLU A 90 12.27 -1.84 1.90
CA GLU A 90 11.92 -2.14 3.28
C GLU A 90 11.04 -1.04 3.89
N ALA A 91 11.34 0.22 3.59
CA ALA A 91 10.56 1.35 4.07
C ALA A 91 9.11 1.29 3.58
N TYR A 92 8.90 0.88 2.32
CA TYR A 92 7.57 0.80 1.70
C TYR A 92 6.90 -0.58 1.83
N ALA A 93 7.60 -1.62 2.31
CA ALA A 93 7.03 -2.95 2.46
C ALA A 93 5.69 -2.99 3.22
N PRO A 94 5.50 -2.26 4.35
CA PRO A 94 4.21 -2.24 5.04
C PRO A 94 3.08 -1.63 4.21
N LEU A 95 3.40 -0.65 3.35
CA LEU A 95 2.42 0.00 2.48
C LEU A 95 1.89 -0.96 1.41
N TYR A 96 2.76 -1.74 0.77
CA TYR A 96 2.35 -2.73 -0.22
C TYR A 96 1.41 -3.78 0.38
N VAL A 97 1.70 -4.27 1.58
CA VAL A 97 0.83 -5.22 2.29
C VAL A 97 -0.54 -4.59 2.58
N SER A 98 -0.56 -3.34 3.02
CA SER A 98 -1.80 -2.60 3.29
C SER A 98 -2.63 -2.38 2.03
N ILE A 99 -2.00 -1.96 0.93
CA ILE A 99 -2.65 -1.75 -0.37
C ILE A 99 -3.25 -3.07 -0.88
N GLN A 100 -2.49 -4.16 -0.82
CA GLN A 100 -2.97 -5.47 -1.27
C GLN A 100 -4.17 -5.94 -0.45
N ARG A 101 -4.13 -5.78 0.88
CA ARG A 101 -5.26 -6.12 1.75
C ARG A 101 -6.50 -5.30 1.42
N SER A 102 -6.35 -3.99 1.21
CA SER A 102 -7.45 -3.10 0.84
C SER A 102 -8.04 -3.46 -0.53
N ALA A 103 -7.20 -3.81 -1.50
CA ALA A 103 -7.63 -4.25 -2.83
C ALA A 103 -8.49 -5.52 -2.76
N TRP A 104 -8.09 -6.52 -1.96
CA TRP A 104 -8.88 -7.74 -1.75
C TRP A 104 -10.22 -7.48 -1.07
N LEU A 105 -10.27 -6.60 -0.07
CA LEU A 105 -11.51 -6.21 0.59
C LEU A 105 -12.47 -5.50 -0.38
N LEU A 106 -11.93 -4.60 -1.19
CA LEU A 106 -12.72 -3.87 -2.18
C LEU A 106 -13.27 -4.81 -3.28
N ALA A 107 -12.44 -5.71 -3.80
CA ALA A 107 -12.85 -6.70 -4.79
C ALA A 107 -13.92 -7.65 -4.22
N GLY A 108 -13.75 -8.12 -2.99
CA GLY A 108 -14.72 -8.97 -2.30
C GLY A 108 -16.05 -8.26 -2.07
N GLY A 109 -16.00 -7.00 -1.60
CA GLY A 109 -17.21 -6.18 -1.42
C GLY A 109 -17.96 -5.92 -2.72
N LEU A 110 -17.24 -5.60 -3.80
CA LEU A 110 -17.85 -5.39 -5.12
C LEU A 110 -18.49 -6.66 -5.67
N THR A 111 -17.81 -7.80 -5.52
CA THR A 111 -18.34 -9.10 -5.93
C THR A 111 -19.61 -9.44 -5.16
N LEU A 112 -19.61 -9.24 -3.85
CA LEU A 112 -20.80 -9.50 -3.01
C LEU A 112 -21.95 -8.59 -3.40
N ALA A 113 -21.71 -7.30 -3.63
CA ALA A 113 -22.72 -6.35 -4.08
C ALA A 113 -23.33 -6.75 -5.44
N LEU A 114 -22.49 -7.19 -6.38
CA LEU A 114 -22.94 -7.66 -7.68
C LEU A 114 -23.81 -8.92 -7.56
N LEU A 115 -23.38 -9.89 -6.74
CA LEU A 115 -24.17 -11.10 -6.49
C LEU A 115 -25.51 -10.79 -5.82
N ALA A 116 -25.53 -9.89 -4.86
CA ALA A 116 -26.75 -9.44 -4.21
C ALA A 116 -27.70 -8.73 -5.19
N ALA A 117 -27.16 -7.86 -6.05
CA ALA A 117 -27.94 -7.18 -7.08
C ALA A 117 -28.56 -8.16 -8.08
N LEU A 118 -27.78 -9.14 -8.56
CA LEU A 118 -28.25 -10.19 -9.46
C LEU A 118 -29.35 -11.09 -8.80
N PHE A 119 -29.12 -11.40 -7.51
CA PHE A 119 -30.09 -12.16 -6.73
C PHE A 119 -31.43 -11.39 -6.60
N LEU A 120 -31.39 -10.13 -6.21
CA LEU A 120 -32.58 -9.28 -6.12
C LEU A 120 -33.25 -9.11 -7.47
N ALA A 121 -32.49 -8.87 -8.54
CA ALA A 121 -33.05 -8.75 -9.89
C ALA A 121 -33.80 -10.00 -10.30
N ARG A 122 -33.24 -11.17 -10.08
CA ARG A 122 -33.88 -12.45 -10.46
C ARG A 122 -35.06 -12.79 -9.58
N LYS A 123 -35.00 -12.51 -8.28
CA LYS A 123 -36.05 -12.94 -7.34
C LYS A 123 -37.19 -11.94 -7.20
N MET A 124 -36.96 -10.66 -7.45
CA MET A 124 -37.95 -9.61 -7.25
C MET A 124 -38.29 -8.83 -8.52
N ILE A 125 -37.31 -8.29 -9.22
CA ILE A 125 -37.54 -7.35 -10.31
C ILE A 125 -38.16 -8.06 -11.52
N ILE A 126 -37.65 -9.20 -11.92
CA ILE A 126 -38.13 -9.95 -13.09
C ILE A 126 -39.58 -10.43 -12.87
N PRO A 127 -39.95 -11.08 -11.75
CA PRO A 127 -41.31 -11.48 -11.48
C PRO A 127 -42.33 -10.32 -11.43
N ILE A 128 -41.94 -9.20 -10.81
CA ILE A 128 -42.79 -8.01 -10.77
C ILE A 128 -43.08 -7.46 -12.19
N GLN A 129 -42.08 -7.45 -13.06
CA GLN A 129 -42.25 -7.03 -14.45
C GLN A 129 -43.16 -7.98 -15.24
N GLN A 130 -43.08 -9.30 -14.99
CA GLN A 130 -43.92 -10.30 -15.61
C GLN A 130 -45.39 -10.16 -15.15
N LEU A 131 -45.61 -9.94 -13.84
CA LEU A 131 -46.94 -9.62 -13.31
C LEU A 131 -47.53 -8.38 -13.97
N ARG A 132 -46.75 -7.30 -14.08
CA ARG A 132 -47.17 -6.06 -14.72
C ARG A 132 -47.54 -6.27 -16.19
N ALA A 133 -46.73 -7.02 -16.94
CA ALA A 133 -46.99 -7.31 -18.35
C ALA A 133 -48.21 -8.16 -18.55
N GLY A 134 -48.40 -9.23 -17.75
CA GLY A 134 -49.58 -10.07 -17.79
C GLY A 134 -50.88 -9.33 -17.41
N ALA A 135 -50.85 -8.53 -16.35
CA ALA A 135 -51.98 -7.69 -15.96
C ALA A 135 -52.38 -6.68 -17.05
N ALA A 136 -51.41 -6.13 -17.79
CA ALA A 136 -51.67 -5.23 -18.90
C ALA A 136 -52.34 -5.96 -20.10
N GLN A 137 -51.98 -7.21 -20.36
CA GLN A 137 -52.59 -8.02 -21.41
C GLN A 137 -54.04 -8.40 -21.07
N ILE A 138 -54.27 -8.80 -19.83
CA ILE A 138 -55.66 -9.08 -19.37
C ILE A 138 -56.53 -7.82 -19.46
N GLY A 139 -55.96 -6.64 -19.05
CA GLY A 139 -56.63 -5.35 -19.15
C GLY A 139 -56.92 -4.88 -20.59
N SER A 140 -56.17 -5.39 -21.59
CA SER A 140 -56.41 -5.15 -23.02
C SER A 140 -57.43 -6.11 -23.67
N GLY A 141 -57.99 -7.04 -22.88
CA GLY A 141 -59.08 -7.97 -23.34
C GLY A 141 -58.58 -9.38 -23.69
N ASN A 142 -57.30 -9.68 -23.50
CA ASN A 142 -56.77 -11.04 -23.67
C ASN A 142 -56.95 -11.83 -22.35
N LEU A 143 -58.11 -12.45 -22.19
CA LEU A 143 -58.48 -13.20 -20.98
C LEU A 143 -57.95 -14.64 -20.97
N GLU A 144 -57.29 -15.10 -22.03
CA GLU A 144 -56.69 -16.46 -22.08
C GLU A 144 -55.25 -16.50 -21.55
N GLU A 145 -54.67 -15.35 -21.32
CA GLU A 145 -53.30 -15.25 -20.79
C GLU A 145 -53.22 -15.68 -19.31
N ARG A 146 -52.35 -16.62 -19.01
CA ARG A 146 -52.08 -17.05 -17.63
C ARG A 146 -50.70 -16.55 -17.18
N ILE A 147 -50.66 -15.88 -16.05
CA ILE A 147 -49.42 -15.38 -15.46
C ILE A 147 -48.79 -16.50 -14.63
N ALA A 148 -47.83 -17.23 -15.22
CA ALA A 148 -47.13 -18.31 -14.52
C ALA A 148 -45.79 -17.80 -13.95
N ILE A 149 -45.77 -17.48 -12.66
CA ILE A 149 -44.56 -17.05 -11.94
C ILE A 149 -44.28 -18.06 -10.82
N LYS A 150 -43.05 -18.55 -10.75
CA LYS A 150 -42.59 -19.50 -9.72
C LYS A 150 -41.51 -18.86 -8.88
N THR A 151 -41.89 -18.13 -7.84
CA THR A 151 -40.95 -17.45 -6.91
C THR A 151 -40.91 -18.11 -5.54
N GLY A 152 -41.90 -18.96 -5.20
CA GLY A 152 -42.01 -19.63 -3.90
C GLY A 152 -42.39 -18.69 -2.75
N ASP A 153 -43.02 -17.53 -3.07
CA ASP A 153 -43.40 -16.50 -2.11
C ASP A 153 -44.78 -15.89 -2.44
N GLU A 154 -45.12 -14.77 -1.82
CA GLU A 154 -46.38 -14.07 -2.00
C GLU A 154 -46.63 -13.62 -3.44
N LEU A 155 -45.58 -13.45 -4.26
CA LEU A 155 -45.73 -13.08 -5.68
C LEU A 155 -46.26 -14.24 -6.52
N GLU A 156 -45.91 -15.48 -6.18
CA GLU A 156 -46.50 -16.68 -6.82
C GLU A 156 -47.97 -16.80 -6.47
N THR A 157 -48.31 -16.62 -5.17
CA THR A 157 -49.70 -16.64 -4.71
C THR A 157 -50.57 -15.57 -5.39
N LEU A 158 -49.98 -14.38 -5.62
CA LEU A 158 -50.64 -13.29 -6.33
C LEU A 158 -50.80 -13.60 -7.83
N ALA A 159 -49.82 -14.23 -8.46
CA ALA A 159 -49.89 -14.63 -9.86
C ALA A 159 -50.98 -15.67 -10.11
N ASP A 160 -51.17 -16.62 -9.18
CA ASP A 160 -52.20 -17.67 -9.27
C ASP A 160 -53.66 -17.16 -9.18
N GLN A 161 -53.83 -15.88 -8.79
CA GLN A 161 -55.17 -15.25 -8.73
C GLN A 161 -55.59 -14.60 -10.06
N PHE A 162 -54.69 -14.56 -11.02
CA PHE A 162 -54.95 -14.00 -12.36
C PHE A 162 -55.06 -15.11 -13.42
#